data_976266905e1cef4a77d2705226b420cd
#
_entry.id   976266905e1cef4a77d2705226b420cd
#
_cell.length_a   1.000
_cell.length_b   1.000
_cell.length_c   1.000
_cell.angle_alpha   90.00
_cell.angle_beta   90.00
_cell.angle_gamma   90.00
#
_symmetry.space_group_name_H-M   'P 1'
#
loop_
_entity.id
_entity.type
_entity.pdbx_description
1 polymer ?
#
loop_
_entity_poly.entity_id
_entity_poly.type
_entity_poly.pdbx_seq_one_letter_code
_entity_poly.pdbx_strand_id
1 'polypeptide(L)'
;MEAFILGCGGMQPLPYRHLTSVLLRRDGDLFLFDGGEGTQVSLKRLNLKKKKIDAIFVSHTHADHVTGLPGILMLSSQVDRTEPLYIYGPPKIAEYIESSRKVLDMYINYPIIVKEISAPCVVHEGDGFYIRA
;
A
#
# COMPACT_ATOMS: atom_id res chain seq x y z
N MET A 1 -1.47 19.25 0.31
CA MET A 1 -1.30 17.89 0.86
C MET A 1 -2.51 17.54 1.72
N GLU A 2 -3.05 16.32 1.58
CA GLU A 2 -4.19 15.82 2.35
C GLU A 2 -3.87 14.43 2.89
N ALA A 3 -4.30 14.13 4.10
CA ALA A 3 -4.13 12.83 4.73
C ALA A 3 -5.50 12.20 5.02
N PHE A 4 -5.66 10.94 4.65
CA PHE A 4 -6.87 10.15 4.87
C PHE A 4 -6.53 8.96 5.76
N ILE A 5 -7.14 8.87 6.92
CA ILE A 5 -7.02 7.71 7.80
C ILE A 5 -7.97 6.62 7.27
N LEU A 6 -7.42 5.62 6.60
CA LEU A 6 -8.19 4.52 6.02
C LEU A 6 -8.53 3.45 7.04
N GLY A 7 -7.66 3.28 8.03
CA GLY A 7 -7.83 2.37 9.14
C GLY A 7 -6.93 2.76 10.30
N CYS A 8 -7.41 2.57 11.51
CA CYS A 8 -6.70 2.88 12.76
C CYS A 8 -6.94 1.80 13.84
N GLY A 9 -7.40 0.62 13.45
CA GLY A 9 -7.54 -0.53 14.32
C GLY A 9 -6.22 -1.31 14.42
N GLY A 10 -5.98 -1.94 15.57
CA GLY A 10 -4.92 -2.92 15.75
C GLY A 10 -5.51 -4.32 15.97
N MET A 11 -4.75 -5.35 15.65
CA MET A 11 -5.04 -6.78 15.81
C MET A 11 -6.25 -7.30 15.02
N GLN A 12 -7.44 -6.77 15.21
CA GLN A 12 -8.66 -7.22 14.56
C GLN A 12 -9.42 -6.07 13.91
N PRO A 13 -9.92 -6.23 12.68
CA PRO A 13 -10.79 -5.25 12.07
C PRO A 13 -12.16 -5.26 12.77
N LEU A 14 -12.76 -4.09 12.90
CA LEU A 14 -14.13 -3.93 13.35
C LEU A 14 -15.02 -3.55 12.16
N PRO A 15 -16.34 -3.80 12.22
CA PRO A 15 -17.26 -3.51 11.10
C PRO A 15 -17.20 -2.05 10.61
N TYR A 16 -16.82 -1.13 11.49
CA TYR A 16 -16.73 0.32 11.23
C TYR A 16 -15.31 0.88 11.32
N ARG A 17 -14.29 0.04 11.60
CA ARG A 17 -12.91 0.48 11.75
C ARG A 17 -11.94 -0.60 11.25
N HIS A 18 -11.33 -0.33 10.12
CA HIS A 18 -10.33 -1.21 9.51
C HIS A 18 -8.96 -1.09 10.19
N LEU A 19 -8.06 -1.99 9.83
CA LEU A 19 -6.69 -2.04 10.39
C LEU A 19 -5.83 -0.92 9.82
N THR A 20 -4.65 -0.72 10.40
CA THR A 20 -3.77 0.43 10.17
C THR A 20 -3.49 0.69 8.69
N SER A 21 -3.87 1.87 8.24
CA SER A 21 -3.53 2.36 6.91
C SER A 21 -3.79 3.87 6.78
N VAL A 22 -2.87 4.59 6.18
CA VAL A 22 -2.98 6.03 5.93
C VAL A 22 -2.67 6.31 4.46
N LEU A 23 -3.51 7.09 3.80
CA LEU A 23 -3.25 7.57 2.45
C LEU A 23 -2.91 9.06 2.48
N LEU A 24 -1.79 9.41 1.89
CA LEU A 24 -1.44 10.81 1.62
C LEU A 24 -1.70 11.14 0.15
N ARG A 25 -2.30 12.30 -0.10
CA ARG A 25 -2.43 12.90 -1.42
C ARG A 25 -1.65 14.20 -1.48
N ARG A 26 -0.73 14.31 -2.45
CA ARG A 26 0.02 15.52 -2.72
C ARG A 26 0.12 15.76 -4.22
N ASP A 27 -0.34 16.89 -4.68
CA ASP A 27 -0.20 17.39 -6.08
C ASP A 27 -0.61 16.40 -7.18
N GLY A 28 -1.41 15.41 -6.83
CA GLY A 28 -1.88 14.35 -7.73
C GLY A 28 -1.36 12.98 -7.37
N ASP A 29 -0.25 12.87 -6.67
CA ASP A 29 0.35 11.62 -6.24
C ASP A 29 -0.37 11.05 -5.01
N LEU A 30 -0.45 9.73 -4.94
CA LEU A 30 -1.06 8.97 -3.86
C LEU A 30 -0.06 8.02 -3.22
N PHE A 31 0.24 8.24 -1.96
CA PHE A 31 1.16 7.45 -1.16
C PHE A 31 0.41 6.72 -0.05
N LEU A 32 0.48 5.39 -0.05
CA LEU A 32 -0.15 4.57 0.97
C LEU A 32 0.88 4.16 2.02
N PHE A 33 0.59 4.39 3.28
CA PHE A 33 1.38 3.98 4.42
C PHE A 33 0.64 2.88 5.16
N ASP A 34 1.21 1.69 5.19
CA ASP A 34 0.64 0.43 5.60
C ASP A 34 -0.63 0.04 4.82
N GLY A 35 -0.98 -1.22 4.88
CA GLY A 35 -2.12 -1.78 4.20
C GLY A 35 -2.75 -2.91 5.02
N GLY A 36 -3.31 -2.54 6.18
CA GLY A 36 -4.03 -3.49 7.01
C GLY A 36 -5.34 -3.96 6.37
N GLU A 37 -5.96 -4.97 6.95
CA GLU A 37 -7.21 -5.53 6.44
C GLU A 37 -8.32 -4.47 6.38
N GLY A 38 -9.05 -4.48 5.26
CA GLY A 38 -10.12 -3.53 4.99
C GLY A 38 -9.66 -2.24 4.28
N THR A 39 -8.38 -2.00 4.11
CA THR A 39 -7.85 -0.81 3.41
C THR A 39 -8.48 -0.62 2.03
N GLN A 40 -8.64 -1.70 1.25
CA GLN A 40 -9.26 -1.62 -0.08
C GLN A 40 -10.72 -1.15 -0.03
N VAL A 41 -11.45 -1.49 1.03
CA VAL A 41 -12.83 -1.02 1.22
C VAL A 41 -12.85 0.48 1.48
N SER A 42 -11.95 0.96 2.34
CA SER A 42 -11.80 2.39 2.61
C SER A 42 -11.37 3.18 1.37
N LEU A 43 -10.45 2.64 0.57
CA LEU A 43 -10.05 3.24 -0.72
C LEU A 43 -11.24 3.35 -1.69
N LYS A 44 -12.09 2.33 -1.78
CA LYS A 44 -13.30 2.38 -2.59
C LYS A 44 -14.29 3.45 -2.09
N ARG A 45 -14.46 3.59 -0.78
CA ARG A 45 -15.33 4.61 -0.17
C ARG A 45 -14.86 6.04 -0.45
N LEU A 46 -13.56 6.27 -0.50
CA LEU A 46 -12.99 7.58 -0.85
C LEU A 46 -13.27 8.00 -2.30
N ASN A 47 -13.63 7.04 -3.17
CA ASN A 47 -13.98 7.29 -4.57
C ASN A 47 -12.99 8.23 -5.29
N LEU A 48 -11.70 7.95 -5.17
CA LEU A 48 -10.62 8.77 -5.76
C LEU A 48 -10.60 8.74 -7.29
N LYS A 49 -11.71 8.41 -7.92
CA LYS A 49 -11.94 8.37 -9.36
C LYS A 49 -10.90 7.53 -10.07
N LYS A 50 -10.44 6.80 -10.46
CA LYS A 50 -9.35 6.11 -11.21
C LYS A 50 -7.92 6.55 -10.84
N LYS A 51 -7.72 7.33 -9.77
CA LYS A 51 -6.36 7.64 -9.32
C LYS A 51 -5.69 6.38 -8.76
N LYS A 52 -4.47 6.16 -9.18
CA LYS A 52 -3.67 4.98 -8.84
C LYS A 52 -2.73 5.33 -7.69
N ILE A 53 -2.54 4.40 -6.77
CA ILE A 53 -1.51 4.54 -5.73
C ILE A 53 -0.14 4.48 -6.40
N ASP A 54 0.71 5.49 -6.18
CA ASP A 54 2.03 5.57 -6.79
C ASP A 54 3.05 4.71 -6.05
N ALA A 55 2.99 4.74 -4.71
CA ALA A 55 3.84 3.91 -3.88
C ALA A 55 3.16 3.49 -2.58
N ILE A 56 3.59 2.34 -2.05
CA ILE A 56 3.18 1.80 -0.75
C ILE A 56 4.42 1.74 0.15
N PHE A 57 4.30 2.25 1.36
CA PHE A 57 5.34 2.23 2.38
C PHE A 57 4.86 1.39 3.55
N VAL A 58 5.57 0.31 3.85
CA VAL A 58 5.25 -0.61 4.94
C VAL A 58 6.17 -0.34 6.11
N SER A 59 5.59 0.01 7.25
CA SER A 59 6.35 0.32 8.47
C SER A 59 7.00 -0.93 9.07
N HIS A 60 6.25 -2.01 9.16
CA HIS A 60 6.71 -3.32 9.64
C HIS A 60 5.74 -4.43 9.21
N THR A 61 6.13 -5.69 9.39
CA THR A 61 5.41 -6.86 8.85
C THR A 61 4.42 -7.51 9.83
N HIS A 62 3.97 -6.84 10.88
CA HIS A 62 2.86 -7.34 11.67
C HIS A 62 1.59 -7.43 10.81
N ALA A 63 0.78 -8.44 11.08
CA ALA A 63 -0.38 -8.76 10.25
C ALA A 63 -1.35 -7.58 10.07
N ASP A 64 -1.61 -6.83 11.12
CA ASP A 64 -2.51 -5.67 11.11
C ASP A 64 -2.00 -4.48 10.26
N HIS A 65 -0.77 -4.56 9.75
CA HIS A 65 -0.19 -3.57 8.84
C HIS A 65 -0.09 -4.05 7.38
N VAL A 66 -0.17 -5.37 7.13
CA VAL A 66 0.12 -5.92 5.79
C VAL A 66 -0.96 -6.83 5.20
N THR A 67 -1.91 -7.33 6.00
CA THR A 67 -2.91 -8.31 5.54
C THR A 67 -3.83 -7.82 4.44
N GLY A 68 -3.99 -6.53 4.26
CA GLY A 68 -4.77 -5.94 3.18
C GLY A 68 -4.01 -5.77 1.86
N LEU A 69 -2.68 -5.94 1.85
CA LEU A 69 -1.87 -5.72 0.64
C LEU A 69 -2.28 -6.60 -0.54
N PRO A 70 -2.53 -7.91 -0.40
CA PRO A 70 -2.99 -8.73 -1.51
C PRO A 70 -4.25 -8.18 -2.17
N GLY A 71 -5.22 -7.76 -1.37
CA GLY A 71 -6.45 -7.15 -1.88
C GLY A 71 -6.23 -5.81 -2.60
N ILE A 72 -5.29 -5.00 -2.13
CA ILE A 72 -4.91 -3.74 -2.77
C ILE A 72 -4.24 -4.00 -4.12
N LEU A 73 -3.36 -5.00 -4.20
CA LEU A 73 -2.70 -5.39 -5.44
C LEU A 73 -3.71 -5.86 -6.49
N MET A 74 -4.70 -6.68 -6.09
CA MET A 74 -5.78 -7.12 -6.98
C MET A 74 -6.67 -5.94 -7.41
N LEU A 75 -7.01 -5.03 -6.51
CA LEU A 75 -7.78 -3.83 -6.83
C LEU A 75 -7.06 -2.96 -7.87
N SER A 76 -5.75 -2.84 -7.77
CA SER A 76 -4.92 -2.08 -8.72
C SER A 76 -4.92 -2.69 -10.12
N SER A 77 -5.03 -4.01 -10.25
CA SER A 77 -5.21 -4.69 -11.55
C SER A 77 -6.55 -4.35 -12.21
N GLN A 78 -7.59 -4.13 -11.41
CA GLN A 78 -8.95 -3.86 -11.91
C GLN A 78 -9.14 -2.44 -12.45
N VAL A 79 -8.19 -1.54 -12.23
CA VAL A 79 -8.26 -0.14 -12.67
C VAL A 79 -7.33 0.16 -13.86
N ASP A 80 -7.04 -0.83 -14.68
CA ASP A 80 -6.21 -0.74 -15.90
C ASP A 80 -4.84 -0.10 -15.62
N ARG A 81 -4.19 -0.53 -14.54
CA ARG A 81 -2.85 -0.08 -14.22
C ARG A 81 -1.84 -0.67 -15.20
N THR A 82 -0.98 0.17 -15.73
CA THR A 82 0.16 -0.23 -16.58
C THR A 82 1.50 0.18 -15.97
N GLU A 83 1.50 1.26 -15.19
CA GLU A 83 2.70 1.77 -14.54
C GLU A 83 3.12 0.90 -13.35
N PRO A 84 4.41 0.83 -13.03
CA PRO A 84 4.91 0.11 -11.88
C PRO A 84 4.28 0.59 -10.56
N LEU A 85 4.01 -0.35 -9.66
CA LEU A 85 3.70 -0.05 -8.26
C LEU A 85 4.95 -0.31 -7.44
N TYR A 86 5.43 0.72 -6.77
CA TYR A 86 6.57 0.62 -5.87
C TYR A 86 6.09 0.26 -4.46
N ILE A 87 6.75 -0.73 -3.84
CA ILE A 87 6.50 -1.12 -2.45
C ILE A 87 7.83 -1.03 -1.70
N TYR A 88 7.86 -0.19 -0.69
CA TYR A 88 9.00 0.00 0.19
C TYR A 88 8.66 -0.58 1.57
N GLY A 89 9.56 -1.36 2.15
CA GLY A 89 9.30 -1.92 3.48
C GLY A 89 10.50 -2.68 4.06
N PRO A 90 10.34 -3.25 5.26
CA PRO A 90 11.41 -3.95 5.94
C PRO A 90 11.75 -5.27 5.24
N PRO A 91 12.85 -5.93 5.65
CA PRO A 91 13.17 -7.29 5.20
C PRO A 91 11.99 -8.25 5.34
N LYS A 92 11.84 -9.18 4.38
CA LYS A 92 10.74 -10.15 4.18
C LYS A 92 9.48 -9.59 3.51
N ILE A 93 9.38 -8.28 3.25
CA ILE A 93 8.21 -7.77 2.51
C ILE A 93 8.16 -8.31 1.08
N ALA A 94 9.33 -8.49 0.44
CA ALA A 94 9.42 -9.06 -0.90
C ALA A 94 8.94 -10.52 -0.91
N GLU A 95 9.38 -11.32 0.05
CA GLU A 95 8.94 -12.71 0.22
C GLU A 95 7.42 -12.80 0.44
N TYR A 96 6.86 -11.93 1.27
CA TYR A 96 5.43 -11.87 1.54
C TYR A 96 4.62 -11.57 0.27
N ILE A 97 5.02 -10.56 -0.50
CA ILE A 97 4.33 -10.18 -1.74
C ILE A 97 4.43 -11.30 -2.79
N GLU A 98 5.62 -11.86 -3.01
CA GLU A 98 5.87 -12.93 -3.97
C GLU A 98 5.07 -14.20 -3.61
N SER A 99 5.15 -14.62 -2.34
CA SER A 99 4.42 -15.80 -1.85
C SER A 99 2.91 -15.61 -1.95
N SER A 100 2.40 -14.43 -1.60
CA SER A 100 0.97 -14.11 -1.73
C SER A 100 0.52 -14.22 -3.19
N ARG A 101 1.28 -13.63 -4.12
CA ARG A 101 0.98 -13.70 -5.56
C ARG A 101 0.89 -15.14 -6.06
N LYS A 102 1.86 -15.96 -5.67
CA LYS A 102 1.97 -17.36 -6.10
C LYS A 102 0.88 -18.23 -5.49
N VAL A 103 0.68 -18.14 -4.16
CA VAL A 103 -0.27 -19.01 -3.44
C VAL A 103 -1.72 -18.68 -3.76
N LEU A 104 -2.01 -17.42 -4.02
CA LEU A 104 -3.37 -16.95 -4.30
C LEU A 104 -3.68 -16.91 -5.81
N ASP A 105 -2.79 -17.41 -6.67
CA ASP A 105 -2.93 -17.36 -8.14
C ASP A 105 -3.35 -15.97 -8.65
N MET A 106 -2.73 -14.92 -8.09
CA MET A 106 -3.14 -13.55 -8.36
C MET A 106 -2.75 -13.13 -9.77
N TYR A 107 -3.76 -12.86 -10.61
CA TYR A 107 -3.54 -12.23 -11.90
C TYR A 107 -3.24 -10.74 -11.71
N ILE A 108 -1.98 -10.36 -11.92
CA ILE A 108 -1.51 -8.98 -11.84
C ILE A 108 -0.88 -8.61 -13.18
N ASN A 109 -1.44 -7.61 -13.84
CA ASN A 109 -1.11 -7.18 -15.21
C ASN A 109 -0.21 -5.93 -15.25
N TYR A 110 0.42 -5.57 -14.14
CA TYR A 110 1.35 -4.44 -14.03
C TYR A 110 2.60 -4.83 -13.24
N PRO A 111 3.73 -4.13 -13.43
CA PRO A 111 4.94 -4.40 -12.67
C PRO A 111 4.79 -4.04 -11.18
N ILE A 112 5.26 -4.91 -10.30
CA ILE A 112 5.43 -4.61 -8.86
C ILE A 112 6.92 -4.59 -8.58
N ILE A 113 7.40 -3.49 -8.03
CA ILE A 113 8.81 -3.30 -7.68
C ILE A 113 8.91 -3.17 -6.17
N VAL A 114 9.46 -4.20 -5.52
CA VAL A 114 9.65 -4.21 -4.07
C VAL A 114 11.07 -3.81 -3.73
N LYS A 115 11.22 -2.88 -2.80
CA LYS A 115 12.50 -2.43 -2.27
C LYS A 115 12.53 -2.62 -0.76
N GLU A 116 13.35 -3.57 -0.31
CA GLU A 116 13.56 -3.81 1.13
C GLU A 116 14.54 -2.80 1.70
N ILE A 117 14.23 -2.31 2.90
CA ILE A 117 14.97 -1.27 3.59
C ILE A 117 15.45 -1.84 4.92
N SER A 118 16.77 -1.85 5.12
CA SER A 118 17.42 -2.36 6.32
C SER A 118 18.17 -1.30 7.13
N ALA A 119 18.26 -0.06 6.62
CA ALA A 119 18.90 1.07 7.28
C ALA A 119 18.21 2.38 6.91
N PRO A 120 18.26 3.41 7.75
CA PRO A 120 17.65 4.70 7.45
C PRO A 120 18.15 5.29 6.13
N CYS A 121 17.22 5.61 5.23
CA CYS A 121 17.55 6.22 3.94
C CYS A 121 16.35 7.01 3.40
N VAL A 122 16.59 7.84 2.39
CA VAL A 122 15.52 8.43 1.59
C VAL A 122 15.02 7.36 0.61
N VAL A 123 13.74 7.05 0.67
CA VAL A 123 13.12 5.99 -0.12
C VAL A 123 12.34 6.52 -1.31
N HIS A 124 11.92 7.77 -1.26
CA HIS A 124 11.22 8.43 -2.35
C HIS A 124 11.51 9.92 -2.33
N GLU A 125 11.75 10.51 -3.49
CA GLU A 125 11.92 11.95 -3.70
C GLU A 125 10.92 12.44 -4.73
N GLY A 126 10.26 13.55 -4.45
CA GLY A 126 9.35 14.26 -5.32
C GLY A 126 9.67 15.74 -5.36
N ASP A 127 8.87 16.52 -6.10
CA ASP A 127 9.08 17.96 -6.19
C ASP A 127 8.79 18.64 -4.84
N GLY A 128 9.85 19.13 -4.21
CA GLY A 128 9.80 19.85 -2.93
C GLY A 128 9.47 18.96 -1.71
N PHE A 129 9.65 17.64 -1.79
CA PHE A 129 9.51 16.74 -0.65
C PHE A 129 10.33 15.45 -0.81
N TYR A 130 10.52 14.75 0.29
CA TYR A 130 11.06 13.39 0.29
C TYR A 130 10.39 12.55 1.38
N ILE A 131 10.43 11.23 1.20
CA ILE A 131 10.01 10.25 2.21
C ILE A 131 11.25 9.52 2.69
N ARG A 132 11.43 9.49 3.98
CA ARG A 132 12.56 8.82 4.65
C ARG A 132 12.04 7.66 5.50
N ALA A 133 12.72 6.54 5.45
CA ALA A 133 12.53 5.39 6.32
C ALA A 133 13.71 5.25 7.28
#